data_5121c20eb8907a4feed794c7d1f7c604
#
_entry.id   5121c20eb8907a4feed794c7d1f7c604
#
_cell.length_a   1.000
_cell.length_b   1.000
_cell.length_c   1.000
_cell.angle_alpha   90.00
_cell.angle_beta   90.00
_cell.angle_gamma   90.00
#
_symmetry.space_group_name_H-M   'P 1'
#
loop_
_entity.id
_entity.type
_entity.pdbx_description
1 polymer ?
#
loop_
_entity_poly.entity_id
_entity_poly.type
_entity_poly.pdbx_seq_one_letter_code
_entity_poly.pdbx_strand_id
1 'polypeptide(L)'
;MRPSIAVPLALLCLAPPCVQAQADARAPDQVVKATIDRVMAAIRNDPGARAGDPERTYELVRQLFLPSTDFMLTTQYAVGSAWATATPAQRDALFTQFQTLLARTYALQLTQIREQDTVFKYAPMAPLAAGANDAVVKTTVVTDGDVMPIAYRLRKTGAGWKIYDIDMMGAWMIQVYRRQFAAQLASGGIDGLIKYLAAHNAAP
;
A
#
# COMPACT_ATOMS: atom_id res chain seq x y z
N MET A 1 10.60 36.12 69.32
CA MET A 1 11.44 35.44 68.33
C MET A 1 10.60 34.30 67.71
N ARG A 2 10.15 34.46 66.48
CA ARG A 2 9.41 33.44 65.76
C ARG A 2 10.27 32.98 64.58
N PRO A 3 10.52 31.70 64.35
CA PRO A 3 11.23 31.23 63.18
C PRO A 3 10.29 31.13 61.98
N SER A 4 10.69 31.76 60.85
CA SER A 4 10.03 31.64 59.55
C SER A 4 10.44 30.31 58.89
N ILE A 5 9.47 29.46 58.59
CA ILE A 5 9.67 28.23 57.84
C ILE A 5 9.50 28.56 56.34
N ALA A 6 10.58 28.51 55.59
CA ALA A 6 10.54 28.60 54.12
C ALA A 6 10.20 27.22 53.52
N VAL A 7 9.09 27.14 52.78
CA VAL A 7 8.70 25.96 52.02
C VAL A 7 9.26 26.09 50.60
N PRO A 8 10.07 25.14 50.11
CA PRO A 8 10.50 25.14 48.71
C PRO A 8 9.39 24.69 47.79
N LEU A 9 9.02 25.53 46.83
CA LEU A 9 8.09 25.24 45.75
C LEU A 9 8.80 24.37 44.71
N ALA A 10 8.55 23.06 44.74
CA ALA A 10 9.03 22.13 43.73
C ALA A 10 8.22 22.30 42.45
N LEU A 11 8.84 22.84 41.40
CA LEU A 11 8.27 22.97 40.07
C LEU A 11 8.30 21.61 39.39
N LEU A 12 7.11 20.92 39.35
CA LEU A 12 6.93 19.65 38.66
C LEU A 12 6.82 19.94 37.15
N CYS A 13 7.91 19.76 36.38
CA CYS A 13 7.87 19.79 34.93
C CYS A 13 7.12 18.53 34.42
N LEU A 14 5.84 18.69 34.06
CA LEU A 14 5.12 17.69 33.27
C LEU A 14 5.67 17.71 31.83
N ALA A 15 6.56 16.78 31.51
CA ALA A 15 6.90 16.50 30.11
C ALA A 15 5.68 15.86 29.43
N PRO A 16 5.29 16.32 28.21
CA PRO A 16 4.21 15.68 27.47
C PRO A 16 4.61 14.25 27.12
N PRO A 17 3.68 13.27 27.20
CA PRO A 17 3.97 11.92 26.78
C PRO A 17 4.29 11.93 25.27
N CYS A 18 5.50 11.54 24.88
CA CYS A 18 5.82 11.18 23.50
C CYS A 18 4.97 9.97 23.14
N VAL A 19 3.90 10.18 22.37
CA VAL A 19 3.18 9.10 21.71
C VAL A 19 4.13 8.52 20.64
N GLN A 20 4.92 7.53 21.02
CA GLN A 20 5.64 6.71 20.08
C GLN A 20 4.59 5.89 19.33
N ALA A 21 4.45 6.14 18.04
CA ALA A 21 3.68 5.26 17.17
C ALA A 21 4.29 3.85 17.29
N GLN A 22 3.59 2.94 17.98
CA GLN A 22 4.02 1.57 18.11
C GLN A 22 4.08 0.95 16.71
N ALA A 23 5.27 0.50 16.32
CA ALA A 23 5.45 -0.25 15.09
C ALA A 23 4.51 -1.48 15.10
N ASP A 24 3.83 -1.71 14.00
CA ASP A 24 2.93 -2.87 13.86
C ASP A 24 3.76 -4.16 13.94
N ALA A 25 3.61 -4.87 15.04
CA ALA A 25 4.36 -6.11 15.33
C ALA A 25 3.82 -7.33 14.58
N ARG A 26 2.73 -7.19 13.78
CA ARG A 26 2.15 -8.30 13.05
C ARG A 26 3.14 -8.93 12.07
N ALA A 27 3.05 -10.25 11.90
CA ALA A 27 3.78 -10.99 10.88
C ALA A 27 3.28 -10.61 9.46
N PRO A 28 4.10 -10.80 8.40
CA PRO A 28 3.72 -10.38 7.04
C PRO A 28 2.41 -10.96 6.53
N ASP A 29 2.15 -12.24 6.78
CA ASP A 29 0.91 -12.92 6.42
C ASP A 29 -0.30 -12.35 7.14
N GLN A 30 -0.14 -11.98 8.41
CA GLN A 30 -1.17 -11.30 9.19
C GLN A 30 -1.47 -9.90 8.66
N VAL A 31 -0.45 -9.16 8.19
CA VAL A 31 -0.63 -7.85 7.57
C VAL A 31 -1.45 -7.98 6.28
N VAL A 32 -1.07 -8.93 5.40
CA VAL A 32 -1.80 -9.18 4.15
C VAL A 32 -3.24 -9.59 4.46
N LYS A 33 -3.42 -10.59 5.34
CA LYS A 33 -4.77 -11.07 5.72
C LYS A 33 -5.64 -9.95 6.26
N ALA A 34 -5.16 -9.22 7.25
CA ALA A 34 -5.93 -8.14 7.88
C ALA A 34 -6.26 -7.01 6.90
N THR A 35 -5.39 -6.74 5.93
CA THR A 35 -5.63 -5.73 4.90
C THR A 35 -6.71 -6.18 3.93
N ILE A 36 -6.62 -7.40 3.40
CA ILE A 36 -7.61 -7.97 2.48
C ILE A 36 -8.97 -8.08 3.17
N ASP A 37 -9.02 -8.67 4.36
CA ASP A 37 -10.27 -8.84 5.11
C ASP A 37 -10.98 -7.50 5.35
N ARG A 38 -10.23 -6.44 5.68
CA ARG A 38 -10.76 -5.10 5.90
C ARG A 38 -11.33 -4.50 4.61
N VAL A 39 -10.61 -4.59 3.51
CA VAL A 39 -11.07 -4.07 2.20
C VAL A 39 -12.33 -4.82 1.75
N MET A 40 -12.31 -6.14 1.80
CA MET A 40 -13.45 -6.96 1.38
C MET A 40 -14.67 -6.75 2.27
N ALA A 41 -14.48 -6.60 3.58
CA ALA A 41 -15.57 -6.27 4.49
C ALA A 41 -16.18 -4.89 4.18
N ALA A 42 -15.34 -3.89 3.88
CA ALA A 42 -15.81 -2.56 3.52
C ALA A 42 -16.59 -2.57 2.20
N ILE A 43 -16.10 -3.25 1.17
CA ILE A 43 -16.81 -3.39 -0.12
C ILE A 43 -18.17 -4.06 0.09
N ARG A 44 -18.23 -5.14 0.86
CA ARG A 44 -19.48 -5.85 1.15
C ARG A 44 -20.50 -5.03 1.95
N ASN A 45 -20.03 -4.11 2.80
CA ASN A 45 -20.91 -3.32 3.67
C ASN A 45 -21.26 -1.95 3.08
N ASP A 46 -20.61 -1.52 2.01
CA ASP A 46 -20.85 -0.22 1.36
C ASP A 46 -21.86 -0.37 0.22
N PRO A 47 -23.00 0.33 0.26
CA PRO A 47 -24.04 0.21 -0.78
C PRO A 47 -23.57 0.61 -2.16
N GLY A 48 -22.72 1.65 -2.29
CA GLY A 48 -22.20 2.12 -3.58
C GLY A 48 -21.23 1.10 -4.18
N ALA A 49 -20.27 0.62 -3.39
CA ALA A 49 -19.33 -0.40 -3.85
C ALA A 49 -20.05 -1.70 -4.25
N ARG A 50 -21.06 -2.12 -3.48
CA ARG A 50 -21.92 -3.26 -3.81
C ARG A 50 -22.71 -3.07 -5.13
N ALA A 51 -23.14 -1.85 -5.41
CA ALA A 51 -23.78 -1.50 -6.67
C ALA A 51 -22.80 -1.44 -7.85
N GLY A 52 -21.50 -1.63 -7.61
CA GLY A 52 -20.47 -1.59 -8.64
C GLY A 52 -19.96 -0.19 -8.97
N ASP A 53 -20.12 0.78 -8.05
CA ASP A 53 -19.58 2.13 -8.21
C ASP A 53 -18.04 2.10 -8.12
N PRO A 54 -17.33 2.40 -9.24
CA PRO A 54 -15.87 2.34 -9.28
C PRO A 54 -15.22 3.42 -8.41
N GLU A 55 -15.79 4.63 -8.34
CA GLU A 55 -15.22 5.72 -7.55
C GLU A 55 -15.35 5.42 -6.06
N ARG A 56 -16.48 4.85 -5.65
CA ARG A 56 -16.66 4.44 -4.26
C ARG A 56 -15.71 3.31 -3.89
N THR A 57 -15.53 2.34 -4.78
CA THR A 57 -14.56 1.24 -4.57
C THR A 57 -13.12 1.77 -4.53
N TYR A 58 -12.77 2.71 -5.40
CA TYR A 58 -11.48 3.40 -5.38
C TYR A 58 -11.22 4.08 -4.04
N GLU A 59 -12.19 4.81 -3.49
CA GLU A 59 -12.06 5.47 -2.20
C GLU A 59 -11.81 4.47 -1.05
N LEU A 60 -12.51 3.35 -1.04
CA LEU A 60 -12.30 2.28 -0.05
C LEU A 60 -10.89 1.67 -0.15
N VAL A 61 -10.44 1.39 -1.38
CA VAL A 61 -9.06 0.89 -1.61
C VAL A 61 -8.03 1.92 -1.13
N ARG A 62 -8.22 3.19 -1.47
CA ARG A 62 -7.32 4.27 -1.07
C ARG A 62 -7.23 4.40 0.46
N GLN A 63 -8.36 4.30 1.15
CA GLN A 63 -8.41 4.46 2.60
C GLN A 63 -7.93 3.23 3.37
N LEU A 64 -8.14 2.03 2.86
CA LEU A 64 -7.98 0.80 3.62
C LEU A 64 -6.79 -0.06 3.18
N PHE A 65 -6.45 -0.04 1.88
CA PHE A 65 -5.35 -0.82 1.34
C PHE A 65 -4.03 -0.02 1.33
N LEU A 66 -4.04 1.19 0.78
CA LEU A 66 -2.81 1.98 0.61
C LEU A 66 -2.03 2.24 1.91
N PRO A 67 -2.64 2.46 3.09
CA PRO A 67 -1.88 2.59 4.32
C PRO A 67 -1.05 1.36 4.70
N SER A 68 -1.40 0.18 4.16
CA SER A 68 -0.64 -1.07 4.35
C SER A 68 0.47 -1.24 3.33
N THR A 69 0.67 -0.30 2.42
CA THR A 69 1.69 -0.36 1.36
C THR A 69 2.86 0.58 1.62
N ASP A 70 4.02 0.24 1.04
CA ASP A 70 5.12 1.17 0.77
C ASP A 70 5.09 1.54 -0.71
N PHE A 71 4.14 2.41 -1.05
CA PHE A 71 3.93 2.78 -2.45
C PHE A 71 5.04 3.66 -3.02
N MET A 72 5.80 4.36 -2.17
CA MET A 72 6.99 5.09 -2.61
C MET A 72 8.05 4.11 -3.13
N LEU A 73 8.28 3.00 -2.44
CA LEU A 73 9.19 1.95 -2.88
C LEU A 73 8.69 1.27 -4.17
N THR A 74 7.37 1.01 -4.28
CA THR A 74 6.74 0.52 -5.50
C THR A 74 7.04 1.43 -6.68
N THR A 75 6.85 2.75 -6.52
CA THR A 75 7.09 3.75 -7.54
C THR A 75 8.56 3.81 -7.92
N GLN A 76 9.45 3.85 -6.93
CA GLN A 76 10.90 3.84 -7.15
C GLN A 76 11.34 2.66 -8.00
N TYR A 77 10.86 1.46 -7.70
CA TYR A 77 11.23 0.26 -8.43
C TYR A 77 10.61 0.19 -9.83
N ALA A 78 9.41 0.71 -10.01
CA ALA A 78 8.77 0.78 -11.33
C ALA A 78 9.46 1.79 -12.25
N VAL A 79 9.88 2.95 -11.74
CA VAL A 79 10.64 3.96 -12.49
C VAL A 79 12.07 3.49 -12.78
N GLY A 80 12.65 2.68 -11.90
CA GLY A 80 13.99 2.09 -12.10
C GLY A 80 15.11 3.10 -11.97
N SER A 81 16.13 3.02 -12.83
CA SER A 81 17.36 3.85 -12.75
C SER A 81 17.09 5.35 -12.86
N ALA A 82 16.05 5.76 -13.61
CA ALA A 82 15.68 7.17 -13.73
C ALA A 82 15.27 7.82 -12.41
N TRP A 83 14.84 7.03 -11.41
CA TRP A 83 14.52 7.53 -10.07
C TRP A 83 15.68 8.26 -9.39
N ALA A 84 16.93 7.84 -9.66
CA ALA A 84 18.10 8.45 -9.04
C ALA A 84 18.29 9.91 -9.44
N THR A 85 17.87 10.29 -10.65
CA THR A 85 17.98 11.65 -11.21
C THR A 85 16.71 12.49 -11.00
N ALA A 86 15.62 11.89 -10.51
CA ALA A 86 14.37 12.59 -10.26
C ALA A 86 14.50 13.60 -9.12
N THR A 87 14.02 14.81 -9.34
CA THR A 87 13.89 15.82 -8.28
C THR A 87 12.83 15.40 -7.25
N PRO A 88 12.84 15.96 -6.03
CA PRO A 88 11.79 15.69 -5.05
C PRO A 88 10.37 15.92 -5.61
N ALA A 89 10.13 17.02 -6.31
CA ALA A 89 8.84 17.33 -6.92
C ALA A 89 8.42 16.29 -7.98
N GLN A 90 9.36 15.82 -8.79
CA GLN A 90 9.10 14.76 -9.76
C GLN A 90 8.79 13.41 -9.09
N ARG A 91 9.47 13.08 -7.99
CA ARG A 91 9.16 11.86 -7.20
C ARG A 91 7.77 11.90 -6.60
N ASP A 92 7.36 13.04 -6.07
CA ASP A 92 6.01 13.24 -5.51
C ASP A 92 4.94 13.17 -6.61
N ALA A 93 5.20 13.77 -7.77
CA ALA A 93 4.31 13.69 -8.92
C ALA A 93 4.17 12.25 -9.45
N LEU A 94 5.30 11.53 -9.62
CA LEU A 94 5.30 10.12 -10.03
C LEU A 94 4.54 9.24 -9.03
N PHE A 95 4.81 9.42 -7.74
CA PHE A 95 4.09 8.72 -6.67
C PHE A 95 2.59 8.94 -6.78
N THR A 96 2.15 10.20 -6.84
CA THR A 96 0.73 10.56 -6.88
C THR A 96 0.04 10.01 -8.12
N GLN A 97 0.64 10.21 -9.30
CA GLN A 97 0.04 9.76 -10.55
C GLN A 97 0.01 8.24 -10.67
N PHE A 98 1.08 7.57 -10.28
CA PHE A 98 1.12 6.10 -10.35
C PHE A 98 0.19 5.45 -9.32
N GLN A 99 0.09 6.01 -8.12
CA GLN A 99 -0.86 5.55 -7.10
C GLN A 99 -2.30 5.66 -7.59
N THR A 100 -2.66 6.80 -8.21
CA THR A 100 -4.00 7.02 -8.78
C THR A 100 -4.30 6.01 -9.88
N LEU A 101 -3.36 5.80 -10.81
CA LEU A 101 -3.49 4.82 -11.88
C LEU A 101 -3.79 3.43 -11.33
N LEU A 102 -2.97 2.95 -10.41
CA LEU A 102 -3.13 1.60 -9.87
C LEU A 102 -4.41 1.45 -9.07
N ALA A 103 -4.69 2.40 -8.18
CA ALA A 103 -5.87 2.33 -7.34
C ALA A 103 -7.16 2.31 -8.18
N ARG A 104 -7.25 3.11 -9.26
CA ARG A 104 -8.39 3.08 -10.19
C ARG A 104 -8.47 1.78 -10.98
N THR A 105 -7.36 1.33 -11.56
CA THR A 105 -7.30 0.08 -12.34
C THR A 105 -7.78 -1.11 -11.50
N TYR A 106 -7.31 -1.22 -10.27
CA TYR A 106 -7.69 -2.34 -9.40
C TYR A 106 -9.06 -2.16 -8.74
N ALA A 107 -9.52 -0.93 -8.50
CA ALA A 107 -10.89 -0.69 -8.07
C ALA A 107 -11.89 -1.24 -9.08
N LEU A 108 -11.69 -0.99 -10.38
CA LEU A 108 -12.53 -1.54 -11.45
C LEU A 108 -12.57 -3.08 -11.43
N GLN A 109 -11.43 -3.74 -11.18
CA GLN A 109 -11.40 -5.20 -11.07
C GLN A 109 -12.15 -5.69 -9.83
N LEU A 110 -12.04 -4.96 -8.70
CA LEU A 110 -12.73 -5.31 -7.47
C LEU A 110 -14.25 -5.16 -7.59
N THR A 111 -14.76 -4.25 -8.42
CA THR A 111 -16.22 -4.13 -8.67
C THR A 111 -16.80 -5.35 -9.37
N GLN A 112 -15.96 -6.14 -10.05
CA GLN A 112 -16.38 -7.38 -10.72
C GLN A 112 -16.37 -8.58 -9.76
N ILE A 113 -15.72 -8.46 -8.61
CA ILE A 113 -15.76 -9.49 -7.57
C ILE A 113 -17.13 -9.42 -6.88
N ARG A 114 -18.13 -10.06 -7.49
CA ARG A 114 -19.48 -10.15 -6.94
C ARG A 114 -19.52 -11.07 -5.74
N GLU A 115 -20.09 -10.60 -4.74
CA GLU A 115 -20.28 -10.80 -3.33
C GLU A 115 -20.26 -12.19 -2.73
N GLN A 116 -20.68 -13.23 -3.40
CA GLN A 116 -21.14 -14.42 -2.65
C GLN A 116 -20.15 -15.58 -2.67
N ASP A 117 -19.24 -15.65 -3.66
CA ASP A 117 -18.43 -16.84 -3.87
C ASP A 117 -16.91 -16.56 -3.90
N THR A 118 -16.48 -15.35 -3.55
CA THR A 118 -15.03 -15.05 -3.51
C THR A 118 -14.42 -15.42 -2.16
N VAL A 119 -13.54 -16.40 -2.17
CA VAL A 119 -12.83 -16.89 -1.00
C VAL A 119 -11.33 -16.65 -1.16
N PHE A 120 -10.72 -15.97 -0.18
CA PHE A 120 -9.27 -15.85 -0.08
C PHE A 120 -8.70 -16.99 0.78
N LYS A 121 -7.84 -17.80 0.18
CA LYS A 121 -7.08 -18.85 0.87
C LYS A 121 -5.65 -18.35 1.09
N TYR A 122 -5.15 -18.46 2.30
CA TYR A 122 -3.80 -18.03 2.68
C TYR A 122 -2.89 -19.26 2.79
N ALA A 123 -1.81 -19.29 2.02
CA ALA A 123 -0.82 -20.35 2.16
C ALA A 123 -0.04 -20.18 3.48
N PRO A 124 0.28 -21.27 4.17
CA PRO A 124 1.16 -21.22 5.33
C PRO A 124 2.50 -20.56 4.94
N MET A 125 2.95 -19.61 5.75
CA MET A 125 4.24 -18.97 5.54
C MET A 125 5.31 -19.68 6.37
N ALA A 126 6.43 -20.01 5.74
CA ALA A 126 7.58 -20.53 6.48
C ALA A 126 8.11 -19.46 7.46
N PRO A 127 8.68 -19.87 8.62
CA PRO A 127 9.32 -18.93 9.53
C PRO A 127 10.37 -18.09 8.80
N LEU A 128 10.36 -16.79 9.06
CA LEU A 128 11.37 -15.90 8.51
C LEU A 128 12.72 -16.10 9.21
N ALA A 129 13.79 -15.97 8.44
CA ALA A 129 15.13 -15.92 9.02
C ALA A 129 15.26 -14.75 10.00
N ALA A 130 16.08 -14.91 11.04
CA ALA A 130 16.36 -13.83 11.98
C ALA A 130 16.89 -12.60 11.24
N GLY A 131 16.30 -11.43 11.50
CA GLY A 131 16.69 -10.19 10.83
C GLY A 131 16.18 -10.01 9.40
N ALA A 132 15.31 -10.90 8.90
CA ALA A 132 14.72 -10.75 7.56
C ALA A 132 13.95 -9.42 7.44
N ASN A 133 14.21 -8.68 6.37
CA ASN A 133 13.58 -7.41 6.05
C ASN A 133 12.64 -7.50 4.84
N ASP A 134 12.63 -8.63 4.15
CA ASP A 134 11.76 -8.92 3.01
C ASP A 134 11.03 -10.24 3.23
N ALA A 135 9.79 -10.32 2.77
CA ALA A 135 8.96 -11.51 2.85
C ALA A 135 8.07 -11.63 1.60
N VAL A 136 7.68 -12.87 1.28
CA VAL A 136 6.67 -13.15 0.25
C VAL A 136 5.52 -13.90 0.90
N VAL A 137 4.32 -13.34 0.79
CA VAL A 137 3.06 -13.97 1.22
C VAL A 137 2.31 -14.42 -0.01
N LYS A 138 1.81 -15.66 -0.01
CA LYS A 138 1.04 -16.23 -1.11
C LYS A 138 -0.40 -16.44 -0.69
N THR A 139 -1.31 -16.06 -1.57
CA THR A 139 -2.75 -16.30 -1.42
C THR A 139 -3.31 -16.91 -2.70
N THR A 140 -4.50 -17.44 -2.59
CA THR A 140 -5.30 -17.89 -3.74
C THR A 140 -6.68 -17.29 -3.59
N VAL A 141 -7.16 -16.64 -4.64
CA VAL A 141 -8.54 -16.19 -4.76
C VAL A 141 -9.31 -17.25 -5.52
N VAL A 142 -10.44 -17.65 -4.97
CA VAL A 142 -11.36 -18.57 -5.64
C VAL A 142 -12.67 -17.81 -5.84
N THR A 143 -13.11 -17.69 -7.11
CA THR A 143 -14.35 -17.01 -7.48
C THR A 143 -15.02 -17.85 -8.55
N ASP A 144 -16.26 -18.26 -8.35
CA ASP A 144 -17.06 -19.06 -9.30
C ASP A 144 -16.34 -20.32 -9.82
N GLY A 145 -15.48 -20.91 -9.00
CA GLY A 145 -14.67 -22.07 -9.37
C GLY A 145 -13.32 -21.74 -10.03
N ASP A 146 -13.10 -20.52 -10.46
CA ASP A 146 -11.82 -20.06 -10.97
C ASP A 146 -10.83 -19.85 -9.83
N VAL A 147 -9.58 -20.23 -10.05
CA VAL A 147 -8.50 -20.22 -9.07
C VAL A 147 -7.40 -19.27 -9.52
N MET A 148 -7.25 -18.13 -8.84
CA MET A 148 -6.24 -17.13 -9.16
C MET A 148 -5.20 -17.03 -8.05
N PRO A 149 -3.94 -17.44 -8.29
CA PRO A 149 -2.85 -17.23 -7.35
C PRO A 149 -2.44 -15.75 -7.32
N ILE A 150 -2.25 -15.23 -6.12
CA ILE A 150 -1.72 -13.88 -5.88
C ILE A 150 -0.58 -13.99 -4.87
N ALA A 151 0.53 -13.30 -5.12
CA ALA A 151 1.61 -13.18 -4.15
C ALA A 151 1.91 -11.71 -3.84
N TYR A 152 2.37 -11.46 -2.64
CA TYR A 152 2.69 -10.12 -2.13
C TYR A 152 4.13 -10.10 -1.66
N ARG A 153 4.91 -9.12 -2.10
CA ARG A 153 6.20 -8.80 -1.49
C ARG A 153 6.02 -7.72 -0.43
N LEU A 154 6.59 -7.98 0.73
CA LEU A 154 6.56 -7.05 1.84
C LEU A 154 7.97 -6.71 2.27
N ARG A 155 8.17 -5.46 2.70
CA ARG A 155 9.38 -4.98 3.34
C ARG A 155 9.08 -4.54 4.77
N LYS A 156 9.99 -4.87 5.67
CA LYS A 156 9.96 -4.40 7.05
C LYS A 156 10.43 -2.96 7.11
N THR A 157 9.61 -2.10 7.73
CA THR A 157 9.87 -0.68 7.94
C THR A 157 9.84 -0.37 9.44
N GLY A 158 10.16 0.86 9.83
CA GLY A 158 9.98 1.31 11.21
C GLY A 158 8.52 1.27 11.70
N ALA A 159 7.55 1.25 10.77
CA ALA A 159 6.11 1.14 11.06
C ALA A 159 5.56 -0.30 10.92
N GLY A 160 6.44 -1.31 10.79
CA GLY A 160 6.06 -2.71 10.56
C GLY A 160 6.21 -3.14 9.10
N TRP A 161 5.58 -4.26 8.76
CA TRP A 161 5.62 -4.78 7.40
C TRP A 161 4.70 -4.00 6.46
N LYS A 162 5.20 -3.68 5.26
CA LYS A 162 4.46 -2.96 4.22
C LYS A 162 4.54 -3.70 2.90
N ILE A 163 3.41 -3.83 2.20
CA ILE A 163 3.34 -4.42 0.86
C ILE A 163 3.97 -3.43 -0.12
N TYR A 164 4.88 -3.89 -0.97
CA TYR A 164 5.46 -3.04 -2.01
C TYR A 164 5.34 -3.59 -3.43
N ASP A 165 4.97 -4.86 -3.61
CA ASP A 165 4.75 -5.45 -4.93
C ASP A 165 3.69 -6.55 -4.85
N ILE A 166 2.95 -6.74 -5.92
CA ILE A 166 1.91 -7.76 -6.03
C ILE A 166 2.14 -8.53 -7.33
N ASP A 167 2.09 -9.85 -7.23
CA ASP A 167 2.10 -10.77 -8.36
C ASP A 167 0.67 -11.25 -8.59
N MET A 168 0.19 -11.13 -9.81
CA MET A 168 -1.07 -11.72 -10.26
C MET A 168 -0.76 -12.72 -11.37
N MET A 169 -1.00 -13.99 -11.11
CA MET A 169 -0.81 -15.08 -12.08
C MET A 169 0.60 -15.13 -12.69
N GLY A 170 1.65 -14.87 -11.89
CA GLY A 170 3.06 -14.89 -12.34
C GLY A 170 3.58 -13.57 -12.89
N ALA A 171 2.79 -12.50 -12.86
CA ALA A 171 3.18 -11.19 -13.34
C ALA A 171 3.33 -10.19 -12.16
N TRP A 172 4.57 -9.96 -11.73
CA TRP A 172 4.89 -8.95 -10.73
C TRP A 172 4.64 -7.54 -11.27
N MET A 173 3.82 -6.78 -10.57
CA MET A 173 3.33 -5.46 -10.98
C MET A 173 4.47 -4.48 -11.25
N ILE A 174 5.48 -4.42 -10.37
CA ILE A 174 6.66 -3.58 -10.58
C ILE A 174 7.34 -3.89 -11.92
N GLN A 175 7.46 -5.16 -12.30
CA GLN A 175 8.11 -5.55 -13.56
C GLN A 175 7.25 -5.18 -14.78
N VAL A 176 5.93 -5.32 -14.66
CA VAL A 176 4.99 -4.94 -15.73
C VAL A 176 5.09 -3.45 -15.99
N TYR A 177 4.96 -2.63 -14.95
CA TYR A 177 5.02 -1.17 -15.08
C TYR A 177 6.42 -0.64 -15.45
N ARG A 178 7.49 -1.28 -14.98
CA ARG A 178 8.84 -0.93 -15.41
C ARG A 178 9.00 -1.03 -16.92
N ARG A 179 8.47 -2.09 -17.55
CA ARG A 179 8.50 -2.23 -19.00
C ARG A 179 7.65 -1.17 -19.70
N GLN A 180 6.46 -0.87 -19.18
CA GLN A 180 5.60 0.18 -19.73
C GLN A 180 6.23 1.57 -19.61
N PHE A 181 6.84 1.89 -18.47
CA PHE A 181 7.47 3.18 -18.22
C PHE A 181 8.75 3.38 -19.01
N ALA A 182 9.47 2.31 -19.35
CA ALA A 182 10.71 2.38 -20.10
C ALA A 182 10.56 3.14 -21.43
N ALA A 183 9.47 2.92 -22.16
CA ALA A 183 9.19 3.62 -23.41
C ALA A 183 8.96 5.12 -23.21
N GLN A 184 8.21 5.49 -22.16
CA GLN A 184 7.93 6.89 -21.83
C GLN A 184 9.17 7.63 -21.33
N LEU A 185 9.96 6.94 -20.49
CA LEU A 185 11.24 7.47 -20.00
C LEU A 185 12.26 7.68 -21.13
N ALA A 186 12.31 6.76 -22.10
CA ALA A 186 13.23 6.87 -23.25
C ALA A 186 12.86 8.05 -24.19
N SER A 187 11.58 8.34 -24.37
CA SER A 187 11.11 9.38 -25.28
C SER A 187 11.01 10.77 -24.66
N GLY A 188 10.61 10.86 -23.38
CA GLY A 188 10.29 12.14 -22.73
C GLY A 188 10.91 12.31 -21.34
N GLY A 189 11.78 11.39 -20.92
CA GLY A 189 12.35 11.43 -19.56
C GLY A 189 11.29 11.34 -18.47
N ILE A 190 11.64 11.82 -17.28
CA ILE A 190 10.76 11.77 -16.10
C ILE A 190 9.51 12.61 -16.32
N ASP A 191 9.64 13.82 -16.90
CA ASP A 191 8.51 14.69 -17.15
C ASP A 191 7.56 14.11 -18.21
N GLY A 192 8.09 13.40 -19.21
CA GLY A 192 7.30 12.65 -20.17
C GLY A 192 6.47 11.55 -19.51
N LEU A 193 7.07 10.80 -18.60
CA LEU A 193 6.34 9.78 -17.83
C LEU A 193 5.26 10.38 -16.94
N ILE A 194 5.54 11.48 -16.23
CA ILE A 194 4.54 12.18 -15.40
C ILE A 194 3.35 12.64 -16.27
N LYS A 195 3.64 13.23 -17.44
CA LYS A 195 2.62 13.68 -18.38
C LYS A 195 1.76 12.53 -18.92
N TYR A 196 2.40 11.43 -19.26
CA TYR A 196 1.73 10.20 -19.69
C TYR A 196 0.76 9.68 -18.61
N LEU A 197 1.23 9.55 -17.37
CA LEU A 197 0.41 9.08 -16.26
C LEU A 197 -0.75 10.03 -15.96
N ALA A 198 -0.51 11.35 -15.96
CA ALA A 198 -1.54 12.35 -15.74
C ALA A 198 -2.62 12.30 -16.82
N ALA A 199 -2.24 12.17 -18.09
CA ALA A 199 -3.18 12.03 -19.21
C ALA A 199 -4.01 10.75 -19.09
N HIS A 200 -3.40 9.64 -18.68
CA HIS A 200 -4.11 8.38 -18.48
C HIS A 200 -5.11 8.45 -17.32
N ASN A 201 -4.75 9.14 -16.23
CA ASN A 201 -5.63 9.32 -15.08
C ASN A 201 -6.78 10.34 -15.33
N ALA A 202 -6.64 11.22 -16.33
CA ALA A 202 -7.68 12.16 -16.70
C ALA A 202 -8.70 11.55 -17.67
N ALA A 203 -8.41 10.38 -18.25
CA ALA A 203 -9.36 9.67 -19.09
C ALA A 203 -10.54 9.15 -18.24
N PRO A 204 -11.79 9.27 -18.75
CA PRO A 204 -12.99 8.82 -18.06
C PRO A 204 -13.06 7.29 -17.91
#